data_e4b0ac7816ceab3a39ba5b59446a692a
#
_entry.id   e4b0ac7816ceab3a39ba5b59446a692a
#
_cell.length_a   1.000
_cell.length_b   1.000
_cell.length_c   1.000
_cell.angle_alpha   90.00
_cell.angle_beta   90.00
_cell.angle_gamma   90.00
#
_symmetry.space_group_name_H-M   'P 1'
#
loop_
_entity.id
_entity.type
_entity.pdbx_description
1 polymer ?
#
loop_
_entity_poly.entity_id
_entity_poly.type
_entity_poly.pdbx_seq_one_letter_code
_entity_poly.pdbx_strand_id
1 'polypeptide(L)'
;MKRLWLCVALIAVIGIPFSALGQEKEAVVHEAWFVHMESAGGWVAMDKGFYGKVKVKEVQGGPGISPIQKVVAAVRGGSIAFGNDYPENIIRAREKEGIDLVAVSVDFQTSAMRIISWKPIKSAKDIKGDFGIWIGYDAKAKCAVGKGWENQFTIQNQGGDIKPWLAGTWPIASAMTYNELITAQRETKKMNKTFYTTDYKDLGIDWMDNVLFTTEEIIKKYPDVVQAVVAGRYKGFQWALQNPKEAFEILKKFNEGLDWAHESDAVAPMKALMINADTKKSGLGYILPKKWENVAKNMVNAGLLDKMPDVKKVYIEKFPSGVVPK
;
A
#
# COMPACT_ATOMS: atom_id res chain seq x y z
N MET A 1 -71.01 -56.79 9.01
CA MET A 1 -70.47 -55.42 8.90
C MET A 1 -69.13 -55.42 9.60
N LYS A 2 -68.05 -55.54 8.85
CA LYS A 2 -66.68 -55.52 9.36
C LYS A 2 -66.09 -54.11 9.11
N ARG A 3 -65.77 -53.40 10.21
CA ARG A 3 -65.12 -52.05 10.11
C ARG A 3 -63.61 -52.24 9.94
N LEU A 4 -63.14 -51.77 8.84
CA LEU A 4 -61.70 -51.69 8.52
C LEU A 4 -61.11 -50.40 9.13
N TRP A 5 -60.16 -50.55 10.04
CA TRP A 5 -59.39 -49.41 10.59
C TRP A 5 -58.15 -49.17 9.70
N LEU A 6 -58.13 -48.01 9.09
CA LEU A 6 -56.96 -47.57 8.33
C LEU A 6 -55.97 -46.85 9.30
N CYS A 7 -54.85 -47.50 9.60
CA CYS A 7 -53.73 -46.82 10.28
C CYS A 7 -52.97 -45.94 9.28
N VAL A 8 -53.08 -44.62 9.45
CA VAL A 8 -52.23 -43.66 8.72
C VAL A 8 -50.94 -43.51 9.52
N ALA A 9 -49.82 -44.07 8.99
CA ALA A 9 -48.50 -43.85 9.54
C ALA A 9 -47.99 -42.44 9.13
N LEU A 10 -47.89 -41.54 10.12
CA LEU A 10 -47.28 -40.22 9.93
C LEU A 10 -45.74 -40.40 9.86
N ILE A 11 -45.17 -40.33 8.68
CA ILE A 11 -43.72 -40.28 8.51
C ILE A 11 -43.28 -38.86 8.84
N ALA A 12 -42.71 -38.68 10.03
CA ALA A 12 -42.01 -37.44 10.41
C ALA A 12 -40.72 -37.36 9.59
N VAL A 13 -40.71 -36.55 8.56
CA VAL A 13 -39.47 -36.15 7.85
C VAL A 13 -38.68 -35.23 8.79
N ILE A 14 -37.69 -35.82 9.48
CA ILE A 14 -36.70 -35.07 10.23
C ILE A 14 -35.89 -34.30 9.18
N GLY A 15 -36.25 -33.04 8.98
CA GLY A 15 -35.44 -32.11 8.20
C GLY A 15 -34.09 -31.94 8.90
N ILE A 16 -33.08 -32.65 8.42
CA ILE A 16 -31.70 -32.36 8.76
C ILE A 16 -31.48 -30.91 8.31
N PRO A 17 -31.12 -29.98 9.21
CA PRO A 17 -30.76 -28.63 8.75
C PRO A 17 -29.57 -28.80 7.80
N PHE A 18 -29.78 -28.44 6.54
CA PHE A 18 -28.71 -28.27 5.55
C PHE A 18 -27.78 -27.26 6.16
N SER A 19 -26.71 -27.73 6.82
CA SER A 19 -25.66 -26.88 7.33
C SER A 19 -25.23 -26.06 6.17
N ALA A 20 -25.50 -24.77 6.21
CA ALA A 20 -25.01 -23.82 5.26
C ALA A 20 -23.47 -24.00 5.19
N LEU A 21 -23.02 -24.72 4.19
CA LEU A 21 -21.61 -24.72 3.79
C LEU A 21 -21.28 -23.24 3.65
N GLY A 22 -20.50 -22.69 4.59
CA GLY A 22 -20.25 -21.26 4.70
C GLY A 22 -19.82 -20.75 3.33
N GLN A 23 -20.63 -19.85 2.77
CA GLN A 23 -20.35 -19.24 1.47
C GLN A 23 -18.93 -18.69 1.52
N GLU A 24 -18.10 -19.12 0.58
CA GLU A 24 -16.70 -18.65 0.46
C GLU A 24 -16.71 -17.13 0.35
N LYS A 25 -16.08 -16.43 1.29
CA LYS A 25 -16.06 -14.97 1.30
C LYS A 25 -15.11 -14.49 0.23
N GLU A 26 -15.57 -13.59 -0.62
CA GLU A 26 -14.76 -12.93 -1.65
C GLU A 26 -14.37 -11.52 -1.20
N ALA A 27 -13.12 -11.14 -1.46
CA ALA A 27 -12.63 -9.79 -1.20
C ALA A 27 -11.80 -9.30 -2.40
N VAL A 28 -11.70 -7.98 -2.55
CA VAL A 28 -10.85 -7.33 -3.55
C VAL A 28 -9.85 -6.41 -2.87
N VAL A 29 -8.61 -6.42 -3.36
CA VAL A 29 -7.55 -5.49 -2.94
C VAL A 29 -7.17 -4.62 -4.13
N HIS A 30 -7.26 -3.30 -3.98
CA HIS A 30 -6.88 -2.32 -5.00
C HIS A 30 -5.48 -1.78 -4.66
N GLU A 31 -4.48 -2.15 -5.47
CA GLU A 31 -3.12 -1.66 -5.33
C GLU A 31 -2.97 -0.22 -5.84
N ALA A 32 -2.00 0.52 -5.30
CA ALA A 32 -1.74 1.89 -5.72
C ALA A 32 -1.12 1.98 -7.11
N TRP A 33 -0.32 0.99 -7.49
CA TRP A 33 0.49 1.04 -8.70
C TRP A 33 0.35 -0.22 -9.56
N PHE A 34 1.14 -0.30 -10.63
CA PHE A 34 1.22 -1.47 -11.50
C PHE A 34 1.78 -2.68 -10.75
N VAL A 35 1.59 -3.88 -11.34
CA VAL A 35 2.17 -5.11 -10.81
C VAL A 35 3.68 -5.06 -10.97
N HIS A 36 4.40 -5.09 -9.87
CA HIS A 36 5.84 -5.33 -9.81
C HIS A 36 6.25 -5.77 -8.38
N MET A 37 7.53 -5.92 -8.11
CA MET A 37 8.01 -6.52 -6.87
C MET A 37 7.50 -5.80 -5.59
N GLU A 38 7.21 -4.50 -5.63
CA GLU A 38 6.69 -3.75 -4.47
C GLU A 38 5.35 -4.28 -3.95
N SER A 39 4.51 -4.79 -4.84
CA SER A 39 3.18 -5.36 -4.52
C SER A 39 3.18 -6.89 -4.48
N ALA A 40 4.36 -7.54 -4.55
CA ALA A 40 4.49 -8.99 -4.63
C ALA A 40 3.73 -9.74 -3.52
N GLY A 41 3.59 -9.13 -2.32
CA GLY A 41 2.89 -9.76 -1.20
C GLY A 41 1.48 -10.21 -1.53
N GLY A 42 0.68 -9.32 -2.12
CA GLY A 42 -0.70 -9.63 -2.52
C GLY A 42 -0.77 -10.63 -3.67
N TRP A 43 -0.05 -10.37 -4.75
CA TRP A 43 -0.06 -11.21 -5.95
C TRP A 43 0.42 -12.64 -5.68
N VAL A 44 1.49 -12.79 -4.90
CA VAL A 44 1.99 -14.12 -4.48
C VAL A 44 1.00 -14.79 -3.53
N ALA A 45 0.39 -14.05 -2.60
CA ALA A 45 -0.61 -14.60 -1.70
C ALA A 45 -1.84 -15.13 -2.47
N MET A 46 -2.28 -14.40 -3.48
CA MET A 46 -3.36 -14.83 -4.38
C MET A 46 -3.00 -16.09 -5.17
N ASP A 47 -1.83 -16.11 -5.82
CA ASP A 47 -1.39 -17.26 -6.64
C ASP A 47 -1.17 -18.52 -5.79
N LYS A 48 -0.66 -18.38 -4.56
CA LYS A 48 -0.34 -19.50 -3.66
C LYS A 48 -1.43 -19.87 -2.65
N GLY A 49 -2.57 -19.17 -2.67
CA GLY A 49 -3.67 -19.47 -1.76
C GLY A 49 -3.37 -19.12 -0.28
N PHE A 50 -2.49 -18.15 0.00
CA PHE A 50 -2.13 -17.79 1.38
C PHE A 50 -3.24 -17.05 2.14
N TYR A 51 -4.30 -16.65 1.46
CA TYR A 51 -5.51 -16.07 2.08
C TYR A 51 -6.44 -17.12 2.71
N GLY A 52 -6.11 -18.43 2.57
CA GLY A 52 -6.86 -19.52 3.18
C GLY A 52 -8.24 -19.70 2.56
N LYS A 53 -9.30 -19.54 3.38
CA LYS A 53 -10.69 -19.71 2.92
C LYS A 53 -11.29 -18.44 2.29
N VAL A 54 -10.55 -17.35 2.22
CA VAL A 54 -11.00 -16.12 1.59
C VAL A 54 -10.47 -16.07 0.16
N LYS A 55 -11.38 -15.92 -0.80
CA LYS A 55 -11.00 -15.73 -2.20
C LYS A 55 -10.70 -14.24 -2.40
N VAL A 56 -9.43 -13.91 -2.54
CA VAL A 56 -8.98 -12.54 -2.76
C VAL A 56 -8.61 -12.32 -4.21
N LYS A 57 -9.08 -11.21 -4.78
CA LYS A 57 -8.67 -10.70 -6.09
C LYS A 57 -7.80 -9.47 -5.89
N GLU A 58 -6.55 -9.54 -6.33
CA GLU A 58 -5.68 -8.37 -6.47
C GLU A 58 -6.00 -7.61 -7.76
N VAL A 59 -6.02 -6.29 -7.69
CA VAL A 59 -6.29 -5.39 -8.82
C VAL A 59 -5.21 -4.32 -8.85
N GLN A 60 -4.47 -4.26 -9.96
CA GLN A 60 -3.42 -3.26 -10.11
C GLN A 60 -3.99 -1.83 -10.21
N GLY A 61 -3.21 -0.88 -9.73
CA GLY A 61 -3.43 0.54 -9.87
C GLY A 61 -2.68 1.15 -11.06
N GLY A 62 -2.21 2.37 -10.86
CA GLY A 62 -1.45 3.14 -11.85
C GLY A 62 -1.69 4.63 -11.75
N PRO A 63 -1.02 5.43 -12.60
CA PRO A 63 -1.16 6.88 -12.58
C PRO A 63 -2.61 7.34 -12.69
N GLY A 64 -3.05 8.21 -11.76
CA GLY A 64 -4.41 8.75 -11.75
C GLY A 64 -5.49 7.79 -11.23
N ILE A 65 -5.14 6.57 -10.82
CA ILE A 65 -6.07 5.64 -10.18
C ILE A 65 -5.97 5.82 -8.66
N SER A 66 -7.09 6.14 -8.02
CA SER A 66 -7.15 6.24 -6.55
C SER A 66 -7.67 4.94 -5.94
N PRO A 67 -6.84 4.19 -5.18
CA PRO A 67 -7.30 3.01 -4.43
C PRO A 67 -8.43 3.37 -3.46
N ILE A 68 -8.37 4.54 -2.85
CA ILE A 68 -9.39 5.04 -1.91
C ILE A 68 -10.77 5.09 -2.59
N GLN A 69 -10.86 5.74 -3.75
CA GLN A 69 -12.13 5.86 -4.47
C GLN A 69 -12.64 4.48 -4.94
N LYS A 70 -11.74 3.58 -5.33
CA LYS A 70 -12.10 2.20 -5.71
C LYS A 70 -12.68 1.41 -4.53
N VAL A 71 -12.03 1.50 -3.36
CA VAL A 71 -12.53 0.84 -2.13
C VAL A 71 -13.89 1.40 -1.73
N VAL A 72 -14.05 2.72 -1.71
CA VAL A 72 -15.34 3.37 -1.37
C VAL A 72 -16.44 2.91 -2.32
N ALA A 73 -16.19 2.90 -3.62
CA ALA A 73 -17.16 2.45 -4.61
C ALA A 73 -17.52 0.97 -4.44
N ALA A 74 -16.54 0.10 -4.22
CA ALA A 74 -16.73 -1.32 -4.03
C ALA A 74 -17.53 -1.64 -2.74
N VAL A 75 -17.20 -0.98 -1.63
CA VAL A 75 -17.92 -1.16 -0.35
C VAL A 75 -19.36 -0.66 -0.45
N ARG A 76 -19.59 0.49 -1.07
CA ARG A 76 -20.96 0.98 -1.35
C ARG A 76 -21.75 0.03 -2.24
N GLY A 77 -21.07 -0.69 -3.13
CA GLY A 77 -21.65 -1.75 -3.96
C GLY A 77 -21.83 -3.09 -3.23
N GLY A 78 -21.55 -3.18 -1.92
CA GLY A 78 -21.71 -4.38 -1.10
C GLY A 78 -20.53 -5.36 -1.14
N SER A 79 -19.39 -4.97 -1.74
CA SER A 79 -18.19 -5.81 -1.80
C SER A 79 -17.32 -5.64 -0.55
N ILE A 80 -16.58 -6.70 -0.17
CA ILE A 80 -15.51 -6.61 0.82
C ILE A 80 -14.25 -6.12 0.08
N ALA A 81 -13.83 -4.88 0.37
CA ALA A 81 -12.75 -4.25 -0.38
C ALA A 81 -11.68 -3.67 0.53
N PHE A 82 -10.45 -3.78 0.04
CA PHE A 82 -9.24 -3.23 0.64
C PHE A 82 -8.51 -2.39 -0.40
N GLY A 83 -7.65 -1.49 0.05
CA GLY A 83 -6.75 -0.75 -0.82
C GLY A 83 -5.36 -0.65 -0.20
N ASN A 84 -4.40 -0.38 -1.05
CA ASN A 84 -3.04 -0.03 -0.64
C ASN A 84 -2.78 1.40 -1.10
N ASP A 85 -2.41 2.31 -0.18
CA ASP A 85 -2.14 3.71 -0.47
C ASP A 85 -1.20 4.30 0.60
N TYR A 86 -0.92 5.57 0.53
CA TYR A 86 -0.04 6.26 1.46
C TYR A 86 -0.78 6.80 2.68
N PRO A 87 -0.13 6.88 3.86
CA PRO A 87 -0.78 7.26 5.12
C PRO A 87 -1.40 8.66 5.07
N GLU A 88 -0.75 9.61 4.39
CA GLU A 88 -1.27 10.97 4.23
C GLU A 88 -2.57 11.02 3.44
N ASN A 89 -2.75 10.13 2.47
CA ASN A 89 -3.99 10.04 1.69
C ASN A 89 -5.14 9.50 2.53
N ILE A 90 -4.86 8.50 3.39
CA ILE A 90 -5.85 7.94 4.34
C ILE A 90 -6.31 9.02 5.33
N ILE A 91 -5.35 9.74 5.93
CA ILE A 91 -5.66 10.85 6.85
C ILE A 91 -6.49 11.92 6.15
N ARG A 92 -6.08 12.34 4.94
CA ARG A 92 -6.80 13.36 4.18
C ARG A 92 -8.22 12.93 3.84
N ALA A 93 -8.42 11.69 3.38
CA ALA A 93 -9.74 11.17 3.05
C ALA A 93 -10.67 11.16 4.28
N ARG A 94 -10.15 10.82 5.47
CA ARG A 94 -10.95 10.91 6.71
C ARG A 94 -11.29 12.34 7.08
N GLU A 95 -10.30 13.22 7.12
CA GLU A 95 -10.44 14.56 7.69
C GLU A 95 -11.14 15.55 6.75
N LYS A 96 -10.93 15.42 5.44
CA LYS A 96 -11.48 16.38 4.48
C LYS A 96 -12.65 15.84 3.67
N GLU A 97 -12.74 14.54 3.48
CA GLU A 97 -13.78 13.90 2.66
C GLU A 97 -14.80 13.12 3.50
N GLY A 98 -14.56 12.98 4.82
CA GLY A 98 -15.47 12.29 5.74
C GLY A 98 -15.60 10.78 5.46
N ILE A 99 -14.56 10.16 4.90
CA ILE A 99 -14.56 8.73 4.56
C ILE A 99 -13.95 7.93 5.71
N ASP A 100 -14.68 6.99 6.29
CA ASP A 100 -14.26 6.19 7.46
C ASP A 100 -13.25 5.10 7.11
N LEU A 101 -12.09 5.50 6.55
CA LEU A 101 -11.00 4.59 6.24
C LEU A 101 -10.17 4.26 7.48
N VAL A 102 -9.72 3.02 7.57
CA VAL A 102 -8.84 2.55 8.65
C VAL A 102 -7.72 1.72 8.08
N ALA A 103 -6.49 2.09 8.40
CA ALA A 103 -5.30 1.30 8.11
C ALA A 103 -5.28 0.04 8.99
N VAL A 104 -5.04 -1.11 8.38
CA VAL A 104 -5.01 -2.41 9.07
C VAL A 104 -3.62 -3.01 9.12
N SER A 105 -2.68 -2.52 8.29
CA SER A 105 -1.26 -2.87 8.32
C SER A 105 -0.41 -1.90 7.49
N VAL A 106 0.92 -1.97 7.64
CA VAL A 106 1.89 -1.11 6.96
C VAL A 106 2.94 -1.96 6.27
N ASP A 107 3.04 -1.90 4.95
CA ASP A 107 3.98 -2.72 4.19
C ASP A 107 5.43 -2.24 4.41
N PHE A 108 5.68 -0.93 4.25
CA PHE A 108 7.00 -0.33 4.38
C PHE A 108 7.11 0.53 5.63
N GLN A 109 7.97 0.13 6.55
CA GLN A 109 8.16 0.80 7.85
C GLN A 109 8.87 2.16 7.75
N THR A 110 9.50 2.43 6.61
CA THR A 110 10.11 3.72 6.26
C THR A 110 9.71 4.10 4.84
N SER A 111 9.78 5.39 4.50
CA SER A 111 9.46 5.83 3.15
C SER A 111 10.44 5.28 2.12
N ALA A 112 9.91 4.75 1.03
CA ALA A 112 10.68 4.37 -0.15
C ALA A 112 11.03 5.58 -1.02
N MET A 113 10.25 6.66 -0.89
CA MET A 113 10.39 7.84 -1.73
C MET A 113 11.66 8.62 -1.40
N ARG A 114 12.39 9.00 -2.44
CA ARG A 114 13.58 9.83 -2.41
C ARG A 114 13.40 11.02 -3.34
N ILE A 115 14.13 12.08 -3.06
CA ILE A 115 14.33 13.18 -4.01
C ILE A 115 15.62 12.88 -4.77
N ILE A 116 15.55 12.84 -6.10
CA ILE A 116 16.72 12.81 -6.98
C ILE A 116 16.90 14.17 -7.61
N SER A 117 18.14 14.65 -7.70
CA SER A 117 18.44 16.01 -8.16
C SER A 117 19.82 16.12 -8.82
N TRP A 118 19.96 17.10 -9.72
CA TRP A 118 21.25 17.41 -10.36
C TRP A 118 22.19 18.25 -9.48
N LYS A 119 21.66 18.83 -8.39
CA LYS A 119 22.44 19.58 -7.38
C LYS A 119 22.12 19.05 -5.99
N PRO A 120 23.07 19.12 -5.04
CA PRO A 120 22.82 18.67 -3.68
C PRO A 120 21.62 19.40 -3.03
N ILE A 121 20.73 18.65 -2.40
CA ILE A 121 19.66 19.18 -1.52
C ILE A 121 20.09 18.90 -0.09
N LYS A 122 20.51 19.94 0.63
CA LYS A 122 20.99 19.86 2.02
C LYS A 122 19.91 20.27 3.02
N SER A 123 18.91 20.97 2.55
CA SER A 123 17.79 21.46 3.35
C SER A 123 16.55 21.66 2.49
N ALA A 124 15.39 21.86 3.12
CA ALA A 124 14.15 22.17 2.42
C ALA A 124 14.25 23.44 1.54
N LYS A 125 15.15 24.38 1.86
CA LYS A 125 15.36 25.61 1.08
C LYS A 125 15.98 25.36 -0.29
N ASP A 126 16.58 24.18 -0.50
CA ASP A 126 17.21 23.78 -1.75
C ASP A 126 16.23 23.14 -2.74
N ILE A 127 15.02 22.80 -2.28
CA ILE A 127 13.93 22.29 -3.12
C ILE A 127 13.33 23.46 -3.90
N LYS A 128 13.74 23.65 -5.17
CA LYS A 128 13.34 24.80 -5.98
C LYS A 128 13.15 24.44 -7.45
N GLY A 129 12.22 25.17 -8.10
CA GLY A 129 11.92 25.03 -9.53
C GLY A 129 10.98 23.86 -9.83
N ASP A 130 11.04 23.33 -11.03
CA ASP A 130 10.18 22.23 -11.45
C ASP A 130 10.55 20.93 -10.75
N PHE A 131 9.59 20.33 -10.09
CA PHE A 131 9.75 19.10 -9.34
C PHE A 131 8.82 18.01 -9.90
N GLY A 132 9.37 16.97 -10.52
CA GLY A 132 8.64 15.80 -10.97
C GLY A 132 8.08 15.00 -9.79
N ILE A 133 6.76 14.99 -9.64
CA ILE A 133 6.05 14.27 -8.56
C ILE A 133 4.80 13.62 -9.15
N TRP A 134 4.46 12.41 -8.70
CA TRP A 134 3.19 11.77 -9.09
C TRP A 134 1.99 12.51 -8.52
N ILE A 135 0.92 12.60 -9.30
CA ILE A 135 -0.34 13.18 -8.85
C ILE A 135 -0.86 12.41 -7.63
N GLY A 136 -1.14 13.15 -6.56
CA GLY A 136 -1.66 12.60 -5.30
C GLY A 136 -0.58 12.12 -4.30
N TYR A 137 0.73 12.22 -4.66
CA TYR A 137 1.83 11.77 -3.81
C TYR A 137 2.80 12.91 -3.46
N ASP A 138 2.34 14.14 -3.49
CA ASP A 138 3.12 15.36 -3.30
C ASP A 138 3.24 15.82 -1.83
N ALA A 139 2.50 15.19 -0.93
CA ALA A 139 2.42 15.62 0.46
C ALA A 139 3.77 15.63 1.19
N LYS A 140 4.65 14.64 0.92
CA LYS A 140 5.99 14.59 1.54
C LYS A 140 6.83 15.80 1.16
N ALA A 141 6.83 16.17 -0.13
CA ALA A 141 7.56 17.34 -0.62
C ALA A 141 7.02 18.64 -0.03
N LYS A 142 5.69 18.80 0.00
CA LYS A 142 5.01 19.94 0.62
C LYS A 142 5.32 20.04 2.12
N CYS A 143 5.27 18.91 2.83
CA CYS A 143 5.58 18.86 4.25
C CYS A 143 7.05 19.12 4.56
N ALA A 144 7.97 18.71 3.71
CA ALA A 144 9.40 18.99 3.87
C ALA A 144 9.70 20.49 3.79
N VAL A 145 9.02 21.21 2.91
CA VAL A 145 9.15 22.67 2.77
C VAL A 145 8.29 23.42 3.80
N GLY A 146 7.09 22.94 4.07
CA GLY A 146 6.15 23.60 4.98
C GLY A 146 5.22 24.60 4.28
N LYS A 147 4.55 25.48 5.06
CA LYS A 147 3.66 26.52 4.52
C LYS A 147 4.42 27.42 3.56
N GLY A 148 3.83 27.74 2.41
CA GLY A 148 4.44 28.56 1.36
C GLY A 148 5.29 27.75 0.40
N TRP A 149 5.18 26.41 0.41
CA TRP A 149 5.90 25.51 -0.53
C TRP A 149 5.68 25.92 -1.99
N GLU A 150 4.50 26.43 -2.35
CA GLU A 150 4.15 26.91 -3.69
C GLU A 150 5.02 28.07 -4.19
N ASN A 151 5.71 28.76 -3.29
CA ASN A 151 6.68 29.81 -3.65
C ASN A 151 8.09 29.26 -3.92
N GLN A 152 8.33 27.97 -3.67
CA GLN A 152 9.66 27.37 -3.83
C GLN A 152 9.73 26.42 -5.02
N PHE A 153 8.71 25.60 -5.25
CA PHE A 153 8.72 24.63 -6.35
C PHE A 153 7.36 24.52 -7.02
N THR A 154 7.39 24.12 -8.29
CA THR A 154 6.20 23.81 -9.09
C THR A 154 6.14 22.30 -9.31
N ILE A 155 4.98 21.71 -9.03
CA ILE A 155 4.77 20.28 -9.24
C ILE A 155 4.57 20.03 -10.74
N GLN A 156 5.41 19.16 -11.29
CA GLN A 156 5.27 18.61 -12.63
C GLN A 156 4.80 17.15 -12.52
N ASN A 157 3.77 16.79 -13.29
CA ASN A 157 3.29 15.41 -13.27
C ASN A 157 4.33 14.46 -13.85
N GLN A 158 4.95 13.66 -13.00
CA GLN A 158 6.01 12.73 -13.38
C GLN A 158 5.52 11.56 -14.26
N GLY A 159 4.24 11.17 -14.15
CA GLY A 159 3.72 10.01 -14.87
C GLY A 159 4.39 8.70 -14.47
N GLY A 160 4.75 7.86 -15.45
CA GLY A 160 5.30 6.52 -15.23
C GLY A 160 6.83 6.43 -15.25
N ASP A 161 7.56 7.52 -15.54
CA ASP A 161 9.02 7.48 -15.69
C ASP A 161 9.73 8.80 -15.31
N ILE A 162 11.06 8.75 -15.29
CA ILE A 162 11.93 9.90 -14.95
C ILE A 162 12.62 10.52 -16.18
N LYS A 163 12.14 10.24 -17.39
CA LYS A 163 12.78 10.77 -18.64
C LYS A 163 12.94 12.28 -18.67
N PRO A 164 11.92 13.10 -18.24
CA PRO A 164 12.10 14.55 -18.21
C PRO A 164 13.22 15.01 -17.28
N TRP A 165 13.40 14.33 -16.13
CA TRP A 165 14.52 14.60 -15.23
C TRP A 165 15.86 14.19 -15.87
N LEU A 166 15.96 13.00 -16.47
CA LEU A 166 17.16 12.54 -17.19
C LEU A 166 17.57 13.50 -18.32
N ALA A 167 16.59 14.05 -19.02
CA ALA A 167 16.81 15.06 -20.05
C ALA A 167 17.22 16.43 -19.50
N GLY A 168 17.14 16.66 -18.17
CA GLY A 168 17.44 17.93 -17.54
C GLY A 168 16.32 18.96 -17.62
N THR A 169 15.11 18.56 -18.04
CA THR A 169 13.92 19.43 -18.09
C THR A 169 13.50 19.83 -16.68
N TRP A 170 13.55 18.90 -15.73
CA TRP A 170 13.32 19.16 -14.32
C TRP A 170 14.62 19.05 -13.51
N PRO A 171 14.92 20.00 -12.63
CA PRO A 171 16.10 19.90 -11.75
C PRO A 171 15.97 18.82 -10.69
N ILE A 172 14.72 18.47 -10.33
CA ILE A 172 14.36 17.58 -9.21
C ILE A 172 13.27 16.62 -9.66
N ALA A 173 13.33 15.37 -9.21
CA ALA A 173 12.26 14.39 -9.38
C ALA A 173 12.11 13.48 -8.16
N SER A 174 10.95 12.84 -8.03
CA SER A 174 10.71 11.78 -7.06
C SER A 174 11.19 10.44 -7.60
N ALA A 175 11.70 9.59 -6.72
CA ALA A 175 12.16 8.25 -7.08
C ALA A 175 11.91 7.28 -5.93
N MET A 176 11.29 6.14 -6.21
CA MET A 176 11.20 5.04 -5.26
C MET A 176 12.51 4.26 -5.25
N THR A 177 12.99 3.88 -4.06
CA THR A 177 14.26 3.15 -3.90
C THR A 177 14.28 1.82 -4.65
N TYR A 178 13.13 1.21 -4.85
CA TYR A 178 12.95 -0.08 -5.52
C TYR A 178 12.59 0.06 -7.01
N ASN A 179 12.46 1.27 -7.57
CA ASN A 179 12.07 1.48 -8.97
C ASN A 179 12.88 2.61 -9.63
N GLU A 180 12.39 3.86 -9.57
CA GLU A 180 13.00 4.97 -10.33
C GLU A 180 14.45 5.25 -9.92
N LEU A 181 14.84 5.01 -8.66
CA LEU A 181 16.21 5.19 -8.22
C LEU A 181 17.16 4.20 -8.91
N ILE A 182 16.72 2.95 -9.11
CA ILE A 182 17.46 1.92 -9.86
C ILE A 182 17.66 2.40 -11.31
N THR A 183 16.57 2.88 -11.92
CA THR A 183 16.61 3.45 -13.28
C THR A 183 17.56 4.65 -13.36
N ALA A 184 17.45 5.59 -12.41
CA ALA A 184 18.33 6.77 -12.36
C ALA A 184 19.81 6.40 -12.28
N GLN A 185 20.16 5.43 -11.40
CA GLN A 185 21.52 4.94 -11.25
C GLN A 185 22.06 4.32 -12.53
N ARG A 186 21.26 3.50 -13.21
CA ARG A 186 21.65 2.84 -14.47
C ARG A 186 21.83 3.84 -15.61
N GLU A 187 20.86 4.74 -15.80
CA GLU A 187 20.88 5.66 -16.92
C GLU A 187 21.96 6.76 -16.75
N THR A 188 22.11 7.32 -15.55
CA THR A 188 23.16 8.33 -15.30
C THR A 188 24.57 7.74 -15.44
N LYS A 189 24.77 6.47 -15.07
CA LYS A 189 26.04 5.76 -15.33
C LYS A 189 26.35 5.66 -16.83
N LYS A 190 25.36 5.32 -17.67
CA LYS A 190 25.52 5.30 -19.14
C LYS A 190 25.84 6.69 -19.70
N MET A 191 25.26 7.74 -19.11
CA MET A 191 25.45 9.12 -19.49
C MET A 191 26.76 9.74 -18.94
N ASN A 192 27.51 9.01 -18.12
CA ASN A 192 28.66 9.51 -17.37
C ASN A 192 28.34 10.78 -16.56
N LYS A 193 27.16 10.81 -15.94
CA LYS A 193 26.67 11.92 -15.10
C LYS A 193 26.53 11.49 -13.64
N THR A 194 26.72 12.43 -12.72
CA THR A 194 26.48 12.25 -11.28
C THR A 194 25.20 12.97 -10.88
N PHE A 195 24.42 12.37 -10.01
CA PHE A 195 23.24 12.97 -9.39
C PHE A 195 23.30 12.79 -7.87
N TYR A 196 22.40 13.46 -7.17
CA TYR A 196 22.28 13.41 -5.71
C TYR A 196 20.95 12.82 -5.31
N THR A 197 20.95 12.15 -4.15
CA THR A 197 19.75 11.55 -3.56
C THR A 197 19.55 12.12 -2.16
N THR A 198 18.35 12.54 -1.84
CA THR A 198 17.98 13.03 -0.50
C THR A 198 16.85 12.20 0.05
N ASP A 199 17.02 11.69 1.29
CA ASP A 199 15.95 11.02 2.04
C ASP A 199 15.04 12.08 2.65
N TYR A 200 13.74 11.89 2.55
CA TYR A 200 12.76 12.75 3.21
C TYR A 200 12.94 12.79 4.74
N LYS A 201 13.46 11.72 5.32
CA LYS A 201 13.79 11.66 6.74
C LYS A 201 14.83 12.72 7.14
N ASP A 202 15.80 13.00 6.28
CA ASP A 202 16.83 14.02 6.51
C ASP A 202 16.23 15.43 6.50
N LEU A 203 15.03 15.58 5.95
CA LEU A 203 14.23 16.80 5.91
C LEU A 203 13.12 16.83 6.99
N GLY A 204 13.16 15.90 7.97
CA GLY A 204 12.19 15.82 9.07
C GLY A 204 10.90 15.05 8.76
N ILE A 205 10.83 14.37 7.62
CA ILE A 205 9.66 13.60 7.18
C ILE A 205 9.94 12.10 7.36
N ASP A 206 9.88 11.62 8.60
CA ASP A 206 10.05 10.20 8.93
C ASP A 206 8.70 9.46 8.89
N TRP A 207 8.25 9.12 7.70
CA TRP A 207 6.98 8.44 7.44
C TRP A 207 7.20 6.98 7.05
N MET A 208 6.12 6.22 7.12
CA MET A 208 5.97 4.91 6.50
C MET A 208 5.32 5.06 5.12
N ASP A 209 5.34 4.00 4.31
CA ASP A 209 4.67 3.95 3.01
C ASP A 209 3.88 2.65 2.83
N ASN A 210 3.01 2.62 1.83
CA ASN A 210 2.22 1.46 1.42
C ASN A 210 1.43 0.85 2.59
N VAL A 211 0.30 1.49 2.86
CA VAL A 211 -0.60 1.13 3.95
C VAL A 211 -1.78 0.34 3.39
N LEU A 212 -1.98 -0.88 3.88
CA LEU A 212 -3.20 -1.64 3.60
C LEU A 212 -4.34 -1.08 4.45
N PHE A 213 -5.43 -0.69 3.83
CA PHE A 213 -6.59 -0.09 4.48
C PHE A 213 -7.91 -0.68 4.01
N THR A 214 -8.95 -0.47 4.79
CA THR A 214 -10.35 -0.71 4.43
C THR A 214 -11.24 0.29 5.16
N THR A 215 -12.55 0.07 5.23
CA THR A 215 -13.50 0.92 5.97
C THR A 215 -13.81 0.35 7.36
N GLU A 216 -14.28 1.22 8.28
CA GLU A 216 -14.78 0.79 9.60
C GLU A 216 -15.90 -0.25 9.48
N GLU A 217 -16.75 -0.11 8.45
CA GLU A 217 -17.83 -1.07 8.16
C GLU A 217 -17.29 -2.48 7.91
N ILE A 218 -16.28 -2.62 7.05
CA ILE A 218 -15.67 -3.91 6.71
C ILE A 218 -15.00 -4.52 7.93
N ILE A 219 -14.28 -3.73 8.72
CA ILE A 219 -13.64 -4.19 9.97
C ILE A 219 -14.68 -4.74 10.95
N LYS A 220 -15.81 -4.06 11.08
CA LYS A 220 -16.88 -4.47 11.99
C LYS A 220 -17.63 -5.74 11.52
N LYS A 221 -17.94 -5.81 10.23
CA LYS A 221 -18.75 -6.90 9.66
C LYS A 221 -17.95 -8.17 9.35
N TYR A 222 -16.68 -8.03 8.94
CA TYR A 222 -15.85 -9.11 8.40
C TYR A 222 -14.44 -9.15 9.02
N PRO A 223 -14.29 -9.14 10.35
CA PRO A 223 -12.97 -9.09 11.00
C PRO A 223 -12.11 -10.32 10.67
N ASP A 224 -12.72 -11.46 10.42
CA ASP A 224 -12.05 -12.69 9.98
C ASP A 224 -11.45 -12.56 8.56
N VAL A 225 -12.15 -11.87 7.65
CA VAL A 225 -11.62 -11.57 6.31
C VAL A 225 -10.45 -10.57 6.41
N VAL A 226 -10.58 -9.52 7.24
CA VAL A 226 -9.49 -8.56 7.46
C VAL A 226 -8.24 -9.30 7.96
N GLN A 227 -8.38 -10.18 8.96
CA GLN A 227 -7.27 -10.97 9.48
C GLN A 227 -6.66 -11.89 8.40
N ALA A 228 -7.47 -12.54 7.58
CA ALA A 228 -6.99 -13.40 6.50
C ALA A 228 -6.22 -12.62 5.42
N VAL A 229 -6.73 -11.44 5.03
CA VAL A 229 -6.09 -10.58 4.04
C VAL A 229 -4.73 -10.07 4.56
N VAL A 230 -4.67 -9.57 5.78
CA VAL A 230 -3.41 -9.13 6.41
C VAL A 230 -2.41 -10.30 6.49
N ALA A 231 -2.81 -11.42 7.09
CA ALA A 231 -1.90 -12.55 7.27
C ALA A 231 -1.42 -13.13 5.93
N GLY A 232 -2.31 -13.27 4.96
CA GLY A 232 -1.97 -13.78 3.62
C GLY A 232 -0.99 -12.89 2.89
N ARG A 233 -1.23 -11.56 2.87
CA ARG A 233 -0.35 -10.58 2.24
C ARG A 233 1.10 -10.67 2.76
N TYR A 234 1.30 -10.75 4.07
CA TYR A 234 2.66 -10.82 4.63
C TYR A 234 3.31 -12.19 4.50
N LYS A 235 2.54 -13.28 4.43
CA LYS A 235 3.07 -14.58 3.99
C LYS A 235 3.57 -14.49 2.53
N GLY A 236 2.83 -13.82 1.67
CA GLY A 236 3.22 -13.56 0.30
C GLY A 236 4.51 -12.76 0.20
N PHE A 237 4.63 -11.64 0.94
CA PHE A 237 5.88 -10.85 1.00
C PHE A 237 7.05 -11.67 1.52
N GLN A 238 6.90 -12.37 2.64
CA GLN A 238 7.98 -13.20 3.17
C GLN A 238 8.44 -14.25 2.16
N TRP A 239 7.50 -14.90 1.49
CA TRP A 239 7.81 -15.88 0.47
C TRP A 239 8.50 -15.24 -0.74
N ALA A 240 8.02 -14.09 -1.23
CA ALA A 240 8.62 -13.36 -2.34
C ALA A 240 10.06 -12.92 -2.06
N LEU A 241 10.32 -12.42 -0.86
CA LEU A 241 11.67 -12.01 -0.45
C LEU A 241 12.65 -13.18 -0.28
N GLN A 242 12.13 -14.39 -0.03
CA GLN A 242 12.93 -15.62 0.06
C GLN A 242 13.11 -16.31 -1.29
N ASN A 243 12.16 -16.12 -2.22
CA ASN A 243 12.11 -16.77 -3.52
C ASN A 243 11.89 -15.73 -4.64
N PRO A 244 12.80 -14.74 -4.81
CA PRO A 244 12.52 -13.59 -5.66
C PRO A 244 12.35 -13.95 -7.14
N LYS A 245 13.04 -14.99 -7.64
CA LYS A 245 12.92 -15.42 -9.03
C LYS A 245 11.55 -16.02 -9.31
N GLU A 246 11.08 -16.90 -8.41
CA GLU A 246 9.77 -17.50 -8.52
C GLU A 246 8.64 -16.49 -8.31
N ALA A 247 8.85 -15.49 -7.42
CA ALA A 247 7.93 -14.38 -7.26
C ALA A 247 7.81 -13.57 -8.55
N PHE A 248 8.93 -13.28 -9.21
CA PHE A 248 8.94 -12.64 -10.52
C PHE A 248 8.13 -13.42 -11.56
N GLU A 249 8.27 -14.74 -11.63
CA GLU A 249 7.49 -15.57 -12.57
C GLU A 249 5.97 -15.52 -12.25
N ILE A 250 5.60 -15.39 -10.99
CA ILE A 250 4.21 -15.18 -10.59
C ILE A 250 3.73 -13.80 -11.06
N LEU A 251 4.49 -12.74 -10.75
CA LEU A 251 4.13 -11.36 -11.12
C LEU A 251 4.02 -11.20 -12.63
N LYS A 252 4.87 -11.88 -13.40
CA LYS A 252 4.89 -11.84 -14.85
C LYS A 252 3.60 -12.39 -15.48
N LYS A 253 2.84 -13.26 -14.79
CA LYS A 253 1.50 -13.69 -15.22
C LYS A 253 0.50 -12.54 -15.32
N PHE A 254 0.73 -11.46 -14.55
CA PHE A 254 -0.16 -10.31 -14.43
C PHE A 254 0.42 -9.05 -15.10
N ASN A 255 1.73 -9.00 -15.35
CA ASN A 255 2.41 -7.94 -16.07
C ASN A 255 3.56 -8.53 -16.89
N GLU A 256 3.30 -8.85 -18.15
CA GLU A 256 4.27 -9.45 -19.07
C GLU A 256 5.49 -8.55 -19.34
N GLY A 257 5.33 -7.22 -19.16
CA GLY A 257 6.36 -6.22 -19.38
C GLY A 257 7.47 -6.15 -18.31
N LEU A 258 7.40 -6.97 -17.26
CA LEU A 258 8.42 -6.98 -16.20
C LEU A 258 9.78 -7.46 -16.71
N ASP A 259 10.83 -6.77 -16.28
CA ASP A 259 12.23 -7.13 -16.53
C ASP A 259 12.89 -7.68 -15.26
N TRP A 260 13.39 -8.92 -15.34
CA TRP A 260 14.04 -9.57 -14.21
C TRP A 260 15.24 -8.80 -13.66
N ALA A 261 16.06 -8.20 -14.54
CA ALA A 261 17.22 -7.44 -14.08
C ALA A 261 16.80 -6.25 -13.21
N HIS A 262 15.66 -5.60 -13.54
CA HIS A 262 15.10 -4.52 -12.75
C HIS A 262 14.47 -5.03 -11.46
N GLU A 263 13.59 -6.02 -11.52
CA GLU A 263 12.87 -6.56 -10.37
C GLU A 263 13.81 -7.21 -9.33
N SER A 264 14.89 -7.84 -9.79
CA SER A 264 15.89 -8.43 -8.88
C SER A 264 16.65 -7.37 -8.06
N ASP A 265 16.92 -6.18 -8.64
CA ASP A 265 17.55 -5.07 -7.93
C ASP A 265 16.60 -4.42 -6.92
N ALA A 266 15.27 -4.56 -7.09
CA ALA A 266 14.27 -4.06 -6.16
C ALA A 266 14.20 -4.84 -4.84
N VAL A 267 14.62 -6.10 -4.81
CA VAL A 267 14.45 -7.01 -3.65
C VAL A 267 15.18 -6.48 -2.40
N ALA A 268 16.43 -6.05 -2.54
CA ALA A 268 17.20 -5.58 -1.41
C ALA A 268 16.66 -4.26 -0.80
N PRO A 269 16.33 -3.23 -1.58
CA PRO A 269 15.62 -2.05 -1.09
C PRO A 269 14.32 -2.39 -0.38
N MET A 270 13.46 -3.24 -0.95
CA MET A 270 12.20 -3.64 -0.32
C MET A 270 12.42 -4.32 1.02
N LYS A 271 13.35 -5.25 1.10
CA LYS A 271 13.72 -5.91 2.35
C LYS A 271 14.12 -4.89 3.42
N ALA A 272 14.90 -3.87 3.06
CA ALA A 272 15.32 -2.80 3.97
C ALA A 272 14.15 -1.92 4.44
N LEU A 273 13.13 -1.69 3.59
CA LEU A 273 11.94 -0.94 3.95
C LEU A 273 11.01 -1.71 4.90
N MET A 274 10.91 -3.02 4.75
CA MET A 274 9.98 -3.89 5.47
C MET A 274 10.54 -4.40 6.80
N ILE A 275 11.86 -4.67 6.87
CA ILE A 275 12.48 -5.39 7.99
C ILE A 275 13.33 -4.44 8.82
N ASN A 276 12.89 -4.21 10.06
CA ASN A 276 13.59 -3.44 11.06
C ASN A 276 13.47 -4.11 12.45
N ALA A 277 13.92 -3.44 13.51
CA ALA A 277 13.84 -3.96 14.87
C ALA A 277 12.39 -4.20 15.33
N ASP A 278 11.46 -3.30 14.95
CA ASP A 278 10.06 -3.39 15.34
C ASP A 278 9.36 -4.57 14.65
N THR A 279 9.57 -4.75 13.34
CA THR A 279 8.97 -5.86 12.59
C THR A 279 9.59 -7.22 12.93
N LYS A 280 10.86 -7.27 13.33
CA LYS A 280 11.48 -8.48 13.88
C LYS A 280 10.85 -8.91 15.21
N LYS A 281 10.35 -7.96 15.99
CA LYS A 281 9.66 -8.22 17.26
C LYS A 281 8.17 -8.48 17.10
N SER A 282 7.50 -7.66 16.29
CA SER A 282 6.02 -7.59 16.22
C SER A 282 5.43 -8.24 14.96
N GLY A 283 6.27 -8.65 14.01
CA GLY A 283 5.87 -9.20 12.71
C GLY A 283 5.83 -8.15 11.60
N LEU A 284 5.89 -8.63 10.36
CA LEU A 284 5.69 -7.78 9.18
C LEU A 284 4.28 -7.17 9.24
N GLY A 285 4.12 -5.97 8.70
CA GLY A 285 2.84 -5.26 8.72
C GLY A 285 2.55 -4.51 10.00
N TYR A 286 3.49 -4.50 10.96
CA TYR A 286 3.33 -3.80 12.23
C TYR A 286 2.98 -2.33 12.01
N ILE A 287 2.04 -1.83 12.81
CA ILE A 287 1.65 -0.41 12.85
C ILE A 287 2.40 0.27 13.99
N LEU A 288 3.17 1.30 13.68
CA LEU A 288 3.88 2.12 14.67
C LEU A 288 3.11 3.43 14.91
N PRO A 289 2.37 3.58 16.02
CA PRO A 289 1.50 4.75 16.30
C PRO A 289 2.20 6.09 16.16
N LYS A 290 3.43 6.19 16.65
CA LYS A 290 4.26 7.42 16.61
C LYS A 290 4.46 7.95 15.19
N LYS A 291 4.52 7.08 14.19
CA LYS A 291 4.68 7.52 12.79
C LYS A 291 3.41 8.17 12.25
N TRP A 292 2.25 7.67 12.62
CA TRP A 292 0.96 8.30 12.26
C TRP A 292 0.82 9.70 12.84
N GLU A 293 1.24 9.89 14.10
CA GLU A 293 1.30 11.21 14.73
C GLU A 293 2.25 12.16 13.99
N ASN A 294 3.41 11.64 13.54
CA ASN A 294 4.38 12.40 12.75
C ASN A 294 3.80 12.83 11.39
N VAL A 295 3.13 11.91 10.65
CA VAL A 295 2.45 12.24 9.40
C VAL A 295 1.45 13.37 9.62
N ALA A 296 0.53 13.23 10.59
CA ALA A 296 -0.49 14.22 10.87
C ALA A 296 0.10 15.60 11.26
N LYS A 297 1.11 15.61 12.13
CA LYS A 297 1.80 16.83 12.55
C LYS A 297 2.48 17.54 11.38
N ASN A 298 3.18 16.81 10.52
CA ASN A 298 3.81 17.41 9.34
C ASN A 298 2.77 17.98 8.38
N MET A 299 1.64 17.29 8.17
CA MET A 299 0.55 17.79 7.32
C MET A 299 -0.07 19.08 7.89
N VAL A 300 -0.29 19.19 9.21
CA VAL A 300 -0.77 20.42 9.85
C VAL A 300 0.25 21.55 9.69
N ASN A 301 1.53 21.28 9.96
CA ASN A 301 2.61 22.27 9.82
C ASN A 301 2.74 22.79 8.38
N ALA A 302 2.47 21.97 7.38
CA ALA A 302 2.46 22.35 5.97
C ALA A 302 1.15 23.01 5.50
N GLY A 303 0.13 23.10 6.36
CA GLY A 303 -1.18 23.63 5.99
C GLY A 303 -2.02 22.69 5.12
N LEU A 304 -1.66 21.39 5.05
CA LEU A 304 -2.43 20.38 4.35
C LEU A 304 -3.62 19.87 5.17
N LEU A 305 -3.57 20.07 6.48
CA LEU A 305 -4.68 19.91 7.43
C LEU A 305 -4.85 21.17 8.28
N ASP A 306 -6.09 21.48 8.62
CA ASP A 306 -6.41 22.67 9.42
C ASP A 306 -6.11 22.48 10.93
N LYS A 307 -6.20 21.24 11.41
CA LYS A 307 -5.97 20.85 12.80
C LYS A 307 -5.46 19.41 12.91
N MET A 308 -4.91 19.06 14.06
CA MET A 308 -4.54 17.67 14.36
C MET A 308 -5.77 16.76 14.34
N PRO A 309 -5.74 15.68 13.54
CA PRO A 309 -6.77 14.67 13.57
C PRO A 309 -6.66 13.78 14.80
N ASP A 310 -7.74 13.07 15.12
CA ASP A 310 -7.67 11.92 16.01
C ASP A 310 -7.03 10.72 15.28
N VAL A 311 -5.71 10.65 15.31
CA VAL A 311 -4.94 9.63 14.59
C VAL A 311 -5.30 8.20 15.03
N LYS A 312 -5.85 8.01 16.24
CA LYS A 312 -6.28 6.69 16.73
C LYS A 312 -7.46 6.12 15.96
N LYS A 313 -8.18 6.96 15.23
CA LYS A 313 -9.26 6.52 14.31
C LYS A 313 -8.75 6.12 12.93
N VAL A 314 -7.51 6.47 12.59
CA VAL A 314 -6.95 6.25 11.25
C VAL A 314 -6.37 4.84 11.08
N TYR A 315 -6.01 4.17 12.17
CA TYR A 315 -5.42 2.83 12.15
C TYR A 315 -5.96 1.93 13.27
N ILE A 316 -5.76 0.63 13.11
CA ILE A 316 -6.10 -0.38 14.13
C ILE A 316 -5.02 -1.46 14.19
N GLU A 317 -4.51 -1.76 15.40
CA GLU A 317 -3.44 -2.75 15.63
C GLU A 317 -3.98 -4.19 15.89
N LYS A 318 -5.29 -4.40 15.67
CA LYS A 318 -5.99 -5.64 16.04
C LYS A 318 -5.63 -6.84 15.16
N PHE A 319 -5.06 -6.64 13.98
CA PHE A 319 -4.86 -7.67 12.97
C PHE A 319 -3.36 -7.94 12.71
N PRO A 320 -2.64 -8.61 13.65
CA PRO A 320 -1.24 -8.93 13.42
C PRO A 320 -1.10 -9.93 12.28
N SER A 321 -0.06 -9.77 11.46
CA SER A 321 0.20 -10.71 10.35
C SER A 321 0.55 -12.12 10.81
N GLY A 322 1.13 -12.24 12.01
CA GLY A 322 1.70 -13.49 12.51
C GLY A 322 2.98 -13.91 11.76
N VAL A 323 3.52 -13.05 10.90
CA VAL A 323 4.70 -13.33 10.07
C VAL A 323 5.90 -12.56 10.62
N VAL A 324 6.80 -13.28 11.30
CA VAL A 324 8.07 -12.72 11.76
C VAL A 324 9.11 -12.88 10.64
N PRO A 325 9.82 -11.80 10.24
CA PRO A 325 10.82 -11.90 9.17
C PRO A 325 11.99 -12.79 9.60
N LYS A 326 12.43 -13.63 8.66
CA LYS A 326 13.57 -14.55 8.82
C LYS A 326 14.84 -13.94 8.26
#